data_6525c4cf8ee19b4dd13923911608db1c
#
_entry.id   6525c4cf8ee19b4dd13923911608db1c
#
_cell.length_a   1.000
_cell.length_b   1.000
_cell.length_c   1.000
_cell.angle_alpha   90.00
_cell.angle_beta   90.00
_cell.angle_gamma   90.00
#
_symmetry.space_group_name_H-M   'P 1'
#
loop_
_entity.id
_entity.type
_entity.pdbx_description
1 polymer ?
#
loop_
_entity_poly.entity_id
_entity_poly.type
_entity_poly.pdbx_seq_one_letter_code
_entity_poly.pdbx_strand_id
1 'polypeptide(L)'
;MQRIIFDEEHDMFRESVRSFVDKEIVPNHEKWEHDGKVDKEMFQKAGSHGFLGMAVPEAYGGGGVEDFRYNSIINEEIQLAGVVGSGMCITLHNDVCLPYFINYCNEEQADRWMPGLVDGSLMSAIAMTEPAIGSDLASMGTTAIREGNGFVINGSKTFITNGINSDLVITAVKTDPTEKHKGMSLIVVEDGMEGFERGRNLDKLGMKSQDTAELFFNDLYVPEENVLGGEGAGFLNLVNNLPQERLSIAITGTASAQAAFNWTVEYVTEREAFGQKVSSFQNTRFELAEMKTELDLAWVFIDRQIQALNEGDLTAEDAAEAKWWCTEMQLRTITRCLQLFGGYGFMNEFPIARAYADARVQTIYGGTTEIMKEIIGRQITGR
;
A
#
# COMPACT_ATOMS: atom_id res chain seq x y z
N MET A 1 17.07 -0.28 18.16
CA MET A 1 16.94 0.96 18.96
C MET A 1 15.49 1.10 19.39
N GLN A 2 15.18 1.65 20.60
CA GLN A 2 13.79 1.88 21.00
C GLN A 2 13.22 3.06 20.19
N ARG A 3 12.04 2.88 19.61
CA ARG A 3 11.30 3.94 18.94
C ARG A 3 10.58 4.79 19.97
N ILE A 4 10.66 6.11 19.83
CA ILE A 4 10.17 7.07 20.83
C ILE A 4 8.95 7.86 20.37
N ILE A 5 8.46 7.60 19.15
CA ILE A 5 7.31 8.32 18.59
C ILE A 5 5.96 7.79 19.08
N PHE A 6 5.94 6.60 19.66
CA PHE A 6 4.73 5.98 20.19
C PHE A 6 4.61 6.22 21.71
N ASP A 7 3.40 6.43 22.16
CA ASP A 7 3.02 6.55 23.56
C ASP A 7 2.11 5.37 24.00
N GLU A 8 1.61 5.38 25.24
CA GLU A 8 0.84 4.29 25.83
C GLU A 8 -0.44 3.95 25.04
N GLU A 9 -1.11 4.96 24.45
CA GLU A 9 -2.33 4.73 23.65
C GLU A 9 -1.99 3.99 22.35
N HIS A 10 -0.87 4.32 21.71
CA HIS A 10 -0.38 3.62 20.53
C HIS A 10 0.02 2.18 20.84
N ASP A 11 0.61 1.93 22.00
CA ASP A 11 0.96 0.56 22.44
C ASP A 11 -0.30 -0.29 22.67
N MET A 12 -1.34 0.26 23.29
CA MET A 12 -2.64 -0.42 23.43
C MET A 12 -3.30 -0.70 22.08
N PHE A 13 -3.26 0.26 21.15
CA PHE A 13 -3.77 0.09 19.82
C PHE A 13 -3.00 -1.02 19.07
N ARG A 14 -1.68 -1.05 19.20
CA ARG A 14 -0.80 -2.09 18.64
C ARG A 14 -1.19 -3.49 19.13
N GLU A 15 -1.47 -3.67 20.40
CA GLU A 15 -1.93 -4.94 20.97
C GLU A 15 -3.27 -5.38 20.36
N SER A 16 -4.20 -4.43 20.17
CA SER A 16 -5.49 -4.68 19.54
C SER A 16 -5.34 -5.12 18.07
N VAL A 17 -4.53 -4.39 17.28
CA VAL A 17 -4.24 -4.73 15.90
C VAL A 17 -3.56 -6.09 15.79
N ARG A 18 -2.54 -6.36 16.60
CA ARG A 18 -1.86 -7.67 16.64
C ARG A 18 -2.85 -8.80 16.90
N SER A 19 -3.70 -8.64 17.91
CA SER A 19 -4.72 -9.64 18.23
C SER A 19 -5.69 -9.88 17.08
N PHE A 20 -6.07 -8.86 16.33
CA PHE A 20 -6.90 -8.98 15.13
C PHE A 20 -6.16 -9.71 14.01
N VAL A 21 -4.92 -9.34 13.72
CA VAL A 21 -4.09 -9.98 12.70
C VAL A 21 -3.92 -11.47 13.00
N ASP A 22 -3.60 -11.82 14.25
CA ASP A 22 -3.40 -13.21 14.68
C ASP A 22 -4.67 -14.05 14.60
N LYS A 23 -5.85 -13.46 14.82
CA LYS A 23 -7.13 -14.20 14.85
C LYS A 23 -7.82 -14.24 13.49
N GLU A 24 -7.80 -13.15 12.75
CA GLU A 24 -8.64 -12.99 11.55
C GLU A 24 -7.83 -13.12 10.25
N ILE A 25 -6.52 -12.79 10.25
CA ILE A 25 -5.70 -12.79 9.02
C ILE A 25 -4.80 -14.02 8.95
N VAL A 26 -3.96 -14.25 9.95
CA VAL A 26 -2.97 -15.34 9.94
C VAL A 26 -3.60 -16.71 9.66
N PRO A 27 -4.71 -17.13 10.29
CA PRO A 27 -5.28 -18.45 10.06
C PRO A 27 -5.85 -18.65 8.65
N ASN A 28 -6.18 -17.57 7.96
CA ASN A 28 -6.79 -17.59 6.64
C ASN A 28 -5.79 -17.31 5.50
N HIS A 29 -4.56 -16.91 5.83
CA HIS A 29 -3.58 -16.44 4.86
C HIS A 29 -3.28 -17.45 3.76
N GLU A 30 -3.02 -18.72 4.09
CA GLU A 30 -2.73 -19.77 3.11
C GLU A 30 -3.93 -20.05 2.18
N LYS A 31 -5.15 -20.03 2.72
CA LYS A 31 -6.38 -20.14 1.91
C LYS A 31 -6.45 -19.00 0.90
N TRP A 32 -6.23 -17.76 1.35
CA TRP A 32 -6.31 -16.60 0.46
C TRP A 32 -5.16 -16.53 -0.55
N GLU A 33 -3.97 -17.04 -0.22
CA GLU A 33 -2.90 -17.21 -1.20
C GLU A 33 -3.29 -18.19 -2.31
N HIS A 34 -4.00 -19.26 -1.98
CA HIS A 34 -4.54 -20.22 -2.95
C HIS A 34 -5.68 -19.60 -3.79
N ASP A 35 -6.60 -18.89 -3.15
CA ASP A 35 -7.77 -18.29 -3.79
C ASP A 35 -7.45 -17.03 -4.59
N GLY A 36 -6.28 -16.44 -4.34
CA GLY A 36 -5.80 -15.23 -5.01
C GLY A 36 -6.47 -13.94 -4.53
N LYS A 37 -7.26 -13.97 -3.46
CA LYS A 37 -7.94 -12.82 -2.88
C LYS A 37 -8.36 -13.06 -1.43
N VAL A 38 -8.52 -11.98 -0.68
CA VAL A 38 -9.08 -12.02 0.69
C VAL A 38 -10.60 -12.06 0.66
N ASP A 39 -11.19 -12.63 1.71
CA ASP A 39 -12.64 -12.57 1.91
C ASP A 39 -13.05 -11.17 2.39
N LYS A 40 -14.11 -10.58 1.79
CA LYS A 40 -14.66 -9.26 2.19
C LYS A 40 -15.08 -9.22 3.66
N GLU A 41 -15.49 -10.37 4.23
CA GLU A 41 -15.85 -10.45 5.66
C GLU A 41 -14.69 -10.04 6.59
N MET A 42 -13.44 -10.39 6.26
CA MET A 42 -12.28 -9.95 7.05
C MET A 42 -12.14 -8.43 7.01
N PHE A 43 -12.35 -7.81 5.84
CA PHE A 43 -12.28 -6.37 5.69
C PHE A 43 -13.39 -5.64 6.49
N GLN A 44 -14.63 -6.15 6.47
CA GLN A 44 -15.74 -5.66 7.29
C GLN A 44 -15.44 -5.81 8.80
N LYS A 45 -14.82 -6.91 9.22
CA LYS A 45 -14.35 -7.07 10.60
C LYS A 45 -13.30 -6.01 10.96
N ALA A 46 -12.38 -5.66 10.05
CA ALA A 46 -11.43 -4.57 10.31
C ALA A 46 -12.16 -3.24 10.54
N GLY A 47 -13.21 -2.92 9.75
CA GLY A 47 -14.07 -1.77 9.96
C GLY A 47 -14.76 -1.80 11.33
N SER A 48 -15.36 -2.94 11.71
CA SER A 48 -16.04 -3.09 13.00
C SER A 48 -15.13 -2.95 14.22
N HIS A 49 -13.82 -3.16 14.05
CA HIS A 49 -12.80 -2.93 15.08
C HIS A 49 -12.22 -1.51 15.06
N GLY A 50 -12.66 -0.63 14.15
CA GLY A 50 -12.14 0.72 14.00
C GLY A 50 -10.76 0.79 13.34
N PHE A 51 -10.36 -0.24 12.58
CA PHE A 51 -9.08 -0.27 11.85
C PHE A 51 -9.18 0.30 10.44
N LEU A 52 -10.37 0.76 10.02
CA LEU A 52 -10.59 1.50 8.79
C LEU A 52 -11.03 2.93 9.12
N GLY A 53 -10.57 3.90 8.32
CA GLY A 53 -11.08 5.26 8.39
C GLY A 53 -10.76 6.03 9.67
N MET A 54 -9.62 5.81 10.31
CA MET A 54 -9.25 6.51 11.55
C MET A 54 -9.22 8.03 11.37
N ALA A 55 -8.77 8.53 10.22
CA ALA A 55 -8.75 9.96 9.90
C ALA A 55 -10.08 10.50 9.32
N VAL A 56 -11.05 9.64 9.01
CA VAL A 56 -12.37 10.08 8.56
C VAL A 56 -13.10 10.78 9.71
N PRO A 57 -13.78 11.91 9.48
CA PRO A 57 -14.52 12.62 10.51
C PRO A 57 -15.56 11.75 11.22
N GLU A 58 -15.73 11.96 12.54
CA GLU A 58 -16.71 11.23 13.37
C GLU A 58 -18.15 11.31 12.83
N ALA A 59 -18.49 12.41 12.16
CA ALA A 59 -19.81 12.60 11.52
C ALA A 59 -20.15 11.49 10.50
N TYR A 60 -19.13 10.86 9.91
CA TYR A 60 -19.26 9.76 8.95
C TYR A 60 -18.91 8.39 9.55
N GLY A 61 -18.76 8.31 10.87
CA GLY A 61 -18.44 7.08 11.58
C GLY A 61 -16.95 6.79 11.75
N GLY A 62 -16.07 7.67 11.28
CA GLY A 62 -14.63 7.54 11.44
C GLY A 62 -14.12 7.91 12.84
N GLY A 63 -12.82 7.81 13.04
CA GLY A 63 -12.18 8.14 14.31
C GLY A 63 -11.91 9.62 14.53
N GLY A 64 -11.89 10.44 13.47
CA GLY A 64 -11.50 11.86 13.52
C GLY A 64 -10.04 12.09 13.93
N VAL A 65 -9.19 11.07 13.79
CA VAL A 65 -7.79 11.07 14.26
C VAL A 65 -6.84 11.14 13.06
N GLU A 66 -6.25 12.30 12.83
CA GLU A 66 -5.30 12.56 11.73
C GLU A 66 -3.84 12.20 12.09
N ASP A 67 -3.65 11.19 12.94
CA ASP A 67 -2.33 10.75 13.38
C ASP A 67 -1.89 9.49 12.63
N PHE A 68 -0.96 9.64 11.71
CA PHE A 68 -0.46 8.55 10.86
C PHE A 68 0.28 7.45 11.63
N ARG A 69 0.61 7.65 12.92
CA ARG A 69 1.19 6.60 13.76
C ARG A 69 0.25 5.39 13.89
N TYR A 70 -1.07 5.60 13.90
CA TYR A 70 -2.05 4.52 13.91
C TYR A 70 -2.01 3.70 12.61
N ASN A 71 -1.93 4.36 11.46
CA ASN A 71 -1.77 3.70 10.15
C ASN A 71 -0.46 2.89 10.10
N SER A 72 0.64 3.50 10.59
CA SER A 72 1.95 2.84 10.71
C SER A 72 1.87 1.56 11.53
N ILE A 73 1.16 1.58 12.67
CA ILE A 73 0.99 0.40 13.54
C ILE A 73 0.26 -0.72 12.80
N ILE A 74 -0.84 -0.43 12.10
CA ILE A 74 -1.57 -1.44 11.33
C ILE A 74 -0.64 -2.08 10.30
N ASN A 75 0.09 -1.25 9.54
CA ASN A 75 1.03 -1.72 8.55
C ASN A 75 2.12 -2.59 9.17
N GLU A 76 2.74 -2.13 10.25
CA GLU A 76 3.81 -2.86 10.95
C GLU A 76 3.34 -4.24 11.44
N GLU A 77 2.20 -4.35 12.11
CA GLU A 77 1.72 -5.61 12.66
C GLU A 77 1.37 -6.63 11.56
N ILE A 78 0.81 -6.18 10.42
CA ILE A 78 0.58 -7.01 9.25
C ILE A 78 1.91 -7.58 8.71
N GLN A 79 2.94 -6.73 8.59
CA GLN A 79 4.25 -7.15 8.08
C GLN A 79 4.96 -8.09 9.04
N LEU A 80 4.94 -7.78 10.36
CA LEU A 80 5.60 -8.59 11.39
C LEU A 80 4.99 -10.00 11.49
N ALA A 81 3.69 -10.13 11.22
CA ALA A 81 3.01 -11.43 11.13
C ALA A 81 3.32 -12.20 9.82
N GLY A 82 3.95 -11.58 8.83
CA GLY A 82 4.29 -12.22 7.55
C GLY A 82 3.11 -12.41 6.60
N VAL A 83 2.06 -11.60 6.74
CA VAL A 83 0.80 -11.72 5.97
C VAL A 83 0.54 -10.50 5.06
N VAL A 84 1.61 -9.97 4.49
CA VAL A 84 1.62 -8.73 3.70
C VAL A 84 0.53 -8.70 2.62
N GLY A 85 0.40 -9.76 1.83
CA GLY A 85 -0.62 -9.83 0.77
C GLY A 85 -2.04 -9.79 1.32
N SER A 86 -2.30 -10.49 2.43
CA SER A 86 -3.64 -10.54 3.04
C SER A 86 -4.05 -9.25 3.74
N GLY A 87 -3.08 -8.49 4.29
CA GLY A 87 -3.35 -7.22 4.95
C GLY A 87 -3.29 -6.00 4.03
N MET A 88 -2.78 -6.15 2.80
CA MET A 88 -2.61 -5.04 1.86
C MET A 88 -3.93 -4.32 1.53
N CYS A 89 -5.06 -5.02 1.53
CA CYS A 89 -6.35 -4.40 1.27
C CYS A 89 -6.70 -3.33 2.31
N ILE A 90 -6.28 -3.52 3.58
CA ILE A 90 -6.48 -2.55 4.68
C ILE A 90 -5.53 -1.36 4.50
N THR A 91 -4.24 -1.61 4.27
CA THR A 91 -3.25 -0.52 4.13
C THR A 91 -3.47 0.29 2.85
N LEU A 92 -3.79 -0.34 1.71
CA LEU A 92 -4.17 0.39 0.51
C LEU A 92 -5.40 1.28 0.74
N HIS A 93 -6.41 0.74 1.40
CA HIS A 93 -7.64 1.48 1.68
C HIS A 93 -7.37 2.69 2.56
N ASN A 94 -6.70 2.50 3.71
CA ASN A 94 -6.45 3.56 4.69
C ASN A 94 -5.42 4.58 4.22
N ASP A 95 -4.30 4.11 3.67
CA ASP A 95 -3.12 4.95 3.47
C ASP A 95 -3.09 5.61 2.09
N VAL A 96 -3.77 4.96 1.11
CA VAL A 96 -3.76 5.38 -0.29
C VAL A 96 -5.12 5.91 -0.73
N CYS A 97 -6.21 5.13 -0.60
CA CYS A 97 -7.50 5.51 -1.19
C CYS A 97 -8.29 6.51 -0.33
N LEU A 98 -8.40 6.28 0.98
CA LEU A 98 -9.17 7.16 1.87
C LEU A 98 -8.72 8.62 1.86
N PRO A 99 -7.42 8.98 1.79
CA PRO A 99 -7.01 10.37 1.68
C PRO A 99 -7.64 11.12 0.50
N TYR A 100 -7.91 10.44 -0.62
CA TYR A 100 -8.62 11.08 -1.75
C TYR A 100 -10.06 11.42 -1.41
N PHE A 101 -10.77 10.52 -0.73
CA PHE A 101 -12.14 10.79 -0.29
C PHE A 101 -12.18 11.88 0.79
N ILE A 102 -11.31 11.81 1.79
CA ILE A 102 -11.23 12.81 2.87
C ILE A 102 -10.95 14.21 2.32
N ASN A 103 -9.98 14.33 1.40
CA ASN A 103 -9.50 15.64 0.93
C ASN A 103 -10.35 16.24 -0.19
N TYR A 104 -11.07 15.41 -0.97
CA TYR A 104 -11.65 15.86 -2.23
C TYR A 104 -13.14 15.60 -2.40
N CYS A 105 -13.81 14.86 -1.51
CA CYS A 105 -15.27 14.74 -1.52
C CYS A 105 -15.93 16.07 -1.18
N ASN A 106 -17.00 16.39 -1.90
CA ASN A 106 -17.99 17.33 -1.41
C ASN A 106 -18.89 16.65 -0.37
N GLU A 107 -19.79 17.42 0.27
CA GLU A 107 -20.66 16.93 1.35
C GLU A 107 -21.57 15.76 0.88
N GLU A 108 -22.17 15.84 -0.31
CA GLU A 108 -23.03 14.79 -0.87
C GLU A 108 -22.26 13.49 -1.16
N GLN A 109 -21.05 13.62 -1.68
CA GLN A 109 -20.13 12.47 -1.89
C GLN A 109 -19.69 11.85 -0.57
N ALA A 110 -19.37 12.68 0.42
CA ALA A 110 -18.95 12.23 1.73
C ALA A 110 -20.07 11.45 2.44
N ASP A 111 -21.30 11.99 2.45
CA ASP A 111 -22.50 11.32 2.98
C ASP A 111 -22.75 9.96 2.30
N ARG A 112 -22.49 9.87 1.00
CA ARG A 112 -22.76 8.67 0.20
C ARG A 112 -21.73 7.57 0.41
N TRP A 113 -20.43 7.89 0.52
CA TRP A 113 -19.36 6.89 0.46
C TRP A 113 -18.66 6.68 1.79
N MET A 114 -18.41 7.72 2.59
CA MET A 114 -17.57 7.59 3.78
C MET A 114 -18.09 6.59 4.82
N PRO A 115 -19.38 6.53 5.16
CA PRO A 115 -19.85 5.54 6.12
C PRO A 115 -19.50 4.11 5.73
N GLY A 116 -19.70 3.75 4.45
CA GLY A 116 -19.37 2.43 3.94
C GLY A 116 -17.86 2.14 3.82
N LEU A 117 -17.06 3.19 3.57
CA LEU A 117 -15.60 3.07 3.58
C LEU A 117 -15.06 2.85 5.00
N VAL A 118 -15.72 3.38 6.02
CA VAL A 118 -15.33 3.23 7.43
C VAL A 118 -15.76 1.88 8.01
N ASP A 119 -17.00 1.46 7.76
CA ASP A 119 -17.51 0.18 8.29
C ASP A 119 -17.05 -1.04 7.48
N GLY A 120 -16.37 -0.81 6.33
CA GLY A 120 -15.84 -1.86 5.46
C GLY A 120 -16.88 -2.51 4.54
N SER A 121 -18.10 -1.98 4.46
CA SER A 121 -19.08 -2.41 3.47
C SER A 121 -18.73 -1.98 2.05
N LEU A 122 -17.92 -0.91 1.91
CA LEU A 122 -17.35 -0.44 0.66
C LEU A 122 -15.81 -0.55 0.70
N MET A 123 -15.26 -1.37 -0.17
CA MET A 123 -13.81 -1.49 -0.36
C MET A 123 -13.37 -0.59 -1.52
N SER A 124 -12.30 0.16 -1.34
CA SER A 124 -11.78 1.07 -2.36
C SER A 124 -10.56 0.53 -3.10
N ALA A 125 -10.41 1.02 -4.33
CA ALA A 125 -9.22 0.87 -5.17
C ALA A 125 -8.88 2.20 -5.86
N ILE A 126 -7.63 2.32 -6.34
CA ILE A 126 -7.22 3.42 -7.21
C ILE A 126 -6.63 2.88 -8.51
N ALA A 127 -7.12 3.38 -9.65
CA ALA A 127 -6.78 2.91 -10.98
C ALA A 127 -6.08 4.01 -11.79
N MET A 128 -4.74 3.95 -11.82
CA MET A 128 -3.88 4.88 -12.56
C MET A 128 -3.23 4.23 -13.77
N THR A 129 -2.54 3.10 -13.55
CA THR A 129 -1.70 2.42 -14.54
C THR A 129 -2.53 1.81 -15.68
N GLU A 130 -2.03 1.91 -16.91
CA GLU A 130 -2.62 1.31 -18.10
C GLU A 130 -1.63 0.34 -18.77
N PRO A 131 -2.08 -0.54 -19.66
CA PRO A 131 -1.17 -1.48 -20.34
C PRO A 131 0.00 -0.80 -21.07
N ALA A 132 -0.18 0.43 -21.56
CA ALA A 132 0.83 1.19 -22.28
C ALA A 132 1.63 2.16 -21.42
N ILE A 133 1.16 2.51 -20.20
CA ILE A 133 1.80 3.53 -19.33
C ILE A 133 1.84 3.09 -17.86
N GLY A 134 2.94 3.46 -17.18
CA GLY A 134 3.09 3.32 -15.74
C GLY A 134 3.62 4.62 -15.15
N SER A 135 4.94 4.85 -15.24
CA SER A 135 5.59 6.05 -14.68
C SER A 135 5.18 7.35 -15.39
N ASP A 136 4.82 7.30 -16.68
CA ASP A 136 4.36 8.47 -17.45
C ASP A 136 2.83 8.61 -17.42
N LEU A 137 2.29 8.96 -16.25
CA LEU A 137 0.84 9.12 -16.06
C LEU A 137 0.23 10.21 -16.98
N ALA A 138 1.01 11.21 -17.38
CA ALA A 138 0.53 12.26 -18.27
C ALA A 138 0.12 11.77 -19.67
N SER A 139 0.67 10.61 -20.07
CA SER A 139 0.42 9.98 -21.36
C SER A 139 -0.70 8.92 -21.32
N MET A 140 -1.53 8.89 -20.26
CA MET A 140 -2.65 7.94 -20.19
C MET A 140 -3.62 8.10 -21.37
N GLY A 141 -4.19 6.95 -21.77
CA GLY A 141 -5.10 6.84 -22.91
C GLY A 141 -6.57 6.66 -22.52
N THR A 142 -6.88 6.30 -21.28
CA THR A 142 -8.28 6.22 -20.81
C THR A 142 -8.91 7.60 -20.80
N THR A 143 -10.01 7.77 -21.55
CA THR A 143 -10.72 9.04 -21.70
C THR A 143 -12.05 9.02 -20.98
N ALA A 144 -12.52 10.20 -20.56
CA ALA A 144 -13.86 10.46 -20.05
C ALA A 144 -14.42 11.67 -20.77
N ILE A 145 -15.22 11.44 -21.79
CA ILE A 145 -15.77 12.51 -22.63
C ILE A 145 -17.13 12.92 -22.08
N ARG A 146 -17.35 14.22 -21.92
CA ARG A 146 -18.59 14.76 -21.37
C ARG A 146 -19.79 14.42 -22.26
N GLU A 147 -20.83 13.87 -21.67
CA GLU A 147 -22.11 13.56 -22.30
C GLU A 147 -23.27 13.87 -21.34
N GLY A 148 -24.10 14.82 -21.69
CA GLY A 148 -25.20 15.28 -20.82
C GLY A 148 -24.68 15.77 -19.46
N ASN A 149 -25.19 15.18 -18.37
CA ASN A 149 -24.81 15.51 -16.99
C ASN A 149 -23.72 14.55 -16.43
N GLY A 150 -22.87 14.00 -17.31
CA GLY A 150 -21.85 13.06 -16.87
C GLY A 150 -20.76 12.89 -17.92
N PHE A 151 -20.11 11.74 -17.86
CA PHE A 151 -19.00 11.38 -18.72
C PHE A 151 -19.16 9.96 -19.24
N VAL A 152 -18.77 9.73 -20.49
CA VAL A 152 -18.59 8.38 -21.03
C VAL A 152 -17.12 8.02 -20.99
N ILE A 153 -16.80 6.97 -20.21
CA ILE A 153 -15.42 6.50 -20.02
C ILE A 153 -15.13 5.35 -20.96
N ASN A 154 -14.01 5.46 -21.67
CA ASN A 154 -13.48 4.41 -22.52
C ASN A 154 -12.00 4.19 -22.26
N GLY A 155 -11.57 2.93 -22.10
CA GLY A 155 -10.19 2.57 -21.87
C GLY A 155 -10.01 1.34 -21.01
N SER A 156 -8.81 1.18 -20.46
CA SER A 156 -8.49 0.05 -19.57
C SER A 156 -7.39 0.41 -18.59
N LYS A 157 -7.44 -0.21 -17.42
CA LYS A 157 -6.44 -0.10 -16.36
C LYS A 157 -5.86 -1.47 -16.03
N THR A 158 -4.61 -1.52 -15.59
CA THR A 158 -3.94 -2.77 -15.26
C THR A 158 -3.17 -2.65 -13.94
N PHE A 159 -2.91 -3.79 -13.30
CA PHE A 159 -2.23 -3.90 -12.01
C PHE A 159 -2.99 -3.21 -10.86
N ILE A 160 -4.32 -3.23 -10.90
CA ILE A 160 -5.14 -2.54 -9.91
C ILE A 160 -5.33 -3.43 -8.70
N THR A 161 -4.72 -3.04 -7.59
CA THR A 161 -4.86 -3.67 -6.27
C THR A 161 -6.28 -3.48 -5.75
N ASN A 162 -6.88 -4.49 -5.14
CA ASN A 162 -8.31 -4.58 -4.81
C ASN A 162 -9.24 -4.55 -6.04
N GLY A 163 -8.71 -4.64 -7.26
CA GLY A 163 -9.53 -4.49 -8.48
C GLY A 163 -10.63 -5.51 -8.65
N ILE A 164 -10.52 -6.70 -8.04
CA ILE A 164 -11.58 -7.72 -8.00
C ILE A 164 -12.58 -7.43 -6.88
N ASN A 165 -12.10 -7.06 -5.71
CA ASN A 165 -12.91 -6.93 -4.50
C ASN A 165 -13.49 -5.52 -4.27
N SER A 166 -12.97 -4.47 -4.95
CA SER A 166 -13.40 -3.09 -4.72
C SER A 166 -14.85 -2.85 -5.09
N ASP A 167 -15.52 -2.01 -4.34
CA ASP A 167 -16.86 -1.47 -4.61
C ASP A 167 -16.76 -0.08 -5.24
N LEU A 168 -15.70 0.67 -4.89
CA LEU A 168 -15.40 2.00 -5.41
C LEU A 168 -14.00 2.02 -6.01
N VAL A 169 -13.87 2.52 -7.25
CA VAL A 169 -12.58 2.66 -7.95
C VAL A 169 -12.33 4.12 -8.29
N ILE A 170 -11.39 4.75 -7.61
CA ILE A 170 -10.89 6.09 -7.99
C ILE A 170 -10.13 5.93 -9.32
N THR A 171 -10.71 6.37 -10.42
CA THR A 171 -10.17 6.16 -11.76
C THR A 171 -9.57 7.44 -12.31
N ALA A 172 -8.27 7.44 -12.60
CA ALA A 172 -7.62 8.53 -13.31
C ALA A 172 -7.94 8.45 -14.80
N VAL A 173 -8.46 9.55 -15.37
CA VAL A 173 -8.92 9.61 -16.76
C VAL A 173 -8.52 10.93 -17.42
N LYS A 174 -8.57 11.00 -18.75
CA LYS A 174 -8.47 12.23 -19.53
C LYS A 174 -9.85 12.77 -19.83
N THR A 175 -10.24 13.88 -19.17
CA THR A 175 -11.44 14.66 -19.51
C THR A 175 -11.17 15.65 -20.62
N ASP A 176 -9.92 16.10 -20.77
CA ASP A 176 -9.43 16.83 -21.94
C ASP A 176 -8.18 16.13 -22.54
N PRO A 177 -8.36 15.34 -23.61
CA PRO A 177 -7.23 14.65 -24.25
C PRO A 177 -6.22 15.59 -24.94
N THR A 178 -6.56 16.85 -25.17
CA THR A 178 -5.66 17.84 -25.80
C THR A 178 -4.66 18.42 -24.80
N GLU A 179 -4.97 18.37 -23.51
CA GLU A 179 -4.14 18.84 -22.40
C GLU A 179 -3.35 17.68 -21.79
N LYS A 180 -2.16 17.99 -21.24
CA LYS A 180 -1.33 17.00 -20.54
C LYS A 180 -1.84 16.80 -19.10
N HIS A 181 -1.24 17.49 -18.15
CA HIS A 181 -1.57 17.35 -16.72
C HIS A 181 -2.93 17.94 -16.37
N LYS A 182 -3.28 19.10 -16.95
CA LYS A 182 -4.56 19.80 -16.70
C LYS A 182 -5.78 19.11 -17.30
N GLY A 183 -5.58 18.17 -18.21
CA GLY A 183 -6.66 17.38 -18.80
C GLY A 183 -7.01 16.13 -18.00
N MET A 184 -6.39 15.91 -16.84
CA MET A 184 -6.63 14.73 -16.00
C MET A 184 -7.67 15.03 -14.92
N SER A 185 -8.58 14.07 -14.72
CA SER A 185 -9.58 14.09 -13.65
C SER A 185 -9.56 12.76 -12.90
N LEU A 186 -10.10 12.76 -11.69
CA LEU A 186 -10.39 11.55 -10.93
C LEU A 186 -11.91 11.35 -10.93
N ILE A 187 -12.36 10.17 -11.36
CA ILE A 187 -13.78 9.80 -11.35
C ILE A 187 -13.95 8.51 -10.56
N VAL A 188 -14.88 8.49 -9.61
CA VAL A 188 -15.20 7.29 -8.85
C VAL A 188 -16.15 6.42 -9.66
N VAL A 189 -15.66 5.25 -10.09
CA VAL A 189 -16.46 4.22 -10.72
C VAL A 189 -16.96 3.26 -9.64
N GLU A 190 -18.26 2.99 -9.63
CA GLU A 190 -18.91 2.12 -8.66
C GLU A 190 -19.18 0.74 -9.25
N ASP A 191 -19.12 -0.27 -8.41
CA ASP A 191 -19.45 -1.64 -8.82
C ASP A 191 -20.87 -1.71 -9.36
N GLY A 192 -21.07 -2.52 -10.42
CA GLY A 192 -22.38 -2.73 -11.06
C GLY A 192 -22.76 -1.65 -12.09
N MET A 193 -21.94 -0.62 -12.33
CA MET A 193 -22.19 0.32 -13.43
C MET A 193 -22.08 -0.39 -14.78
N GLU A 194 -23.03 -0.16 -15.69
CA GLU A 194 -23.05 -0.74 -17.03
C GLU A 194 -21.85 -0.21 -17.87
N GLY A 195 -21.10 -1.12 -18.48
CA GLY A 195 -19.86 -0.81 -19.20
C GLY A 195 -18.59 -0.87 -18.35
N PHE A 196 -18.70 -1.11 -17.03
CA PHE A 196 -17.55 -1.42 -16.16
C PHE A 196 -17.37 -2.94 -16.05
N GLU A 197 -16.24 -3.45 -16.47
CA GLU A 197 -15.90 -4.87 -16.42
C GLU A 197 -14.56 -5.10 -15.70
N ARG A 198 -14.54 -6.09 -14.81
CA ARG A 198 -13.30 -6.61 -14.23
C ARG A 198 -12.76 -7.72 -15.12
N GLY A 199 -11.48 -7.61 -15.45
CA GLY A 199 -10.76 -8.67 -16.13
C GLY A 199 -10.35 -9.77 -15.14
N ARG A 200 -9.30 -10.48 -15.51
CA ARG A 200 -8.76 -11.55 -14.68
C ARG A 200 -8.04 -11.01 -13.45
N ASN A 201 -8.06 -11.80 -12.37
CA ASN A 201 -7.09 -11.65 -11.29
C ASN A 201 -5.71 -12.09 -11.81
N LEU A 202 -4.72 -11.20 -11.74
CA LEU A 202 -3.40 -11.42 -12.34
C LEU A 202 -2.55 -12.38 -11.49
N ASP A 203 -1.90 -13.35 -12.12
CA ASP A 203 -0.94 -14.21 -11.45
C ASP A 203 0.39 -13.46 -11.24
N LYS A 204 0.78 -13.30 -9.97
CA LYS A 204 1.92 -12.50 -9.53
C LYS A 204 3.05 -13.38 -9.00
N LEU A 205 4.26 -12.85 -8.98
CA LEU A 205 5.41 -13.49 -8.36
C LEU A 205 5.19 -13.71 -6.85
N GLY A 206 4.70 -12.68 -6.14
CA GLY A 206 4.42 -12.67 -4.71
C GLY A 206 3.08 -11.98 -4.41
N MET A 207 2.82 -11.76 -3.10
CA MET A 207 1.58 -11.16 -2.58
C MET A 207 0.33 -11.84 -3.17
N LYS A 208 0.35 -13.16 -3.15
CA LYS A 208 -0.65 -13.98 -3.88
C LYS A 208 -2.05 -13.83 -3.34
N SER A 209 -2.20 -13.60 -2.03
CA SER A 209 -3.48 -13.36 -1.37
C SER A 209 -4.10 -11.97 -1.66
N GLN A 210 -3.32 -11.03 -2.22
CA GLN A 210 -3.84 -9.75 -2.67
C GLN A 210 -4.34 -9.87 -4.12
N ASP A 211 -5.60 -9.57 -4.38
CA ASP A 211 -6.11 -9.48 -5.73
C ASP A 211 -5.53 -8.28 -6.48
N THR A 212 -5.28 -8.47 -7.76
CA THR A 212 -4.74 -7.45 -8.64
C THR A 212 -5.34 -7.65 -10.03
N ALA A 213 -6.14 -6.70 -10.51
CA ALA A 213 -6.96 -6.90 -11.70
C ALA A 213 -6.59 -5.99 -12.88
N GLU A 214 -7.06 -6.41 -14.04
CA GLU A 214 -7.31 -5.55 -15.19
C GLU A 214 -8.74 -5.03 -15.07
N LEU A 215 -8.97 -3.76 -15.40
CA LEU A 215 -10.27 -3.11 -15.44
C LEU A 215 -10.52 -2.56 -16.83
N PHE A 216 -11.74 -2.74 -17.34
CA PHE A 216 -12.16 -2.29 -18.66
C PHE A 216 -13.37 -1.38 -18.57
N PHE A 217 -13.35 -0.31 -19.34
CA PHE A 217 -14.41 0.67 -19.44
C PHE A 217 -14.85 0.75 -20.92
N ASN A 218 -16.07 0.32 -21.19
CA ASN A 218 -16.64 0.21 -22.54
C ASN A 218 -17.93 1.03 -22.58
N ASP A 219 -17.83 2.25 -23.11
CA ASP A 219 -18.93 3.23 -23.14
C ASP A 219 -19.61 3.39 -21.76
N LEU A 220 -18.80 3.33 -20.71
CA LEU A 220 -19.26 3.46 -19.33
C LEU A 220 -19.72 4.88 -19.04
N TYR A 221 -21.02 5.08 -18.86
CA TYR A 221 -21.56 6.35 -18.39
C TYR A 221 -21.41 6.50 -16.87
N VAL A 222 -20.78 7.60 -16.45
CA VAL A 222 -20.63 7.95 -15.03
C VAL A 222 -21.16 9.37 -14.82
N PRO A 223 -22.07 9.61 -13.84
CA PRO A 223 -22.63 10.93 -13.60
C PRO A 223 -21.58 11.90 -13.07
N GLU A 224 -21.81 13.20 -13.26
CA GLU A 224 -20.89 14.29 -12.86
C GLU A 224 -20.64 14.29 -11.34
N GLU A 225 -21.62 13.84 -10.56
CA GLU A 225 -21.55 13.72 -9.11
C GLU A 225 -20.44 12.75 -8.64
N ASN A 226 -19.89 11.95 -9.54
CA ASN A 226 -18.79 11.02 -9.24
C ASN A 226 -17.39 11.63 -9.53
N VAL A 227 -17.30 12.87 -10.02
CA VAL A 227 -16.01 13.56 -10.20
C VAL A 227 -15.46 13.96 -8.84
N LEU A 228 -14.28 13.46 -8.51
CA LEU A 228 -13.64 13.69 -7.23
C LEU A 228 -12.64 14.87 -7.31
N GLY A 229 -12.86 15.90 -6.51
CA GLY A 229 -11.97 17.06 -6.41
C GLY A 229 -11.98 18.02 -7.61
N GLY A 230 -12.96 17.86 -8.53
CA GLY A 230 -13.16 18.75 -9.67
C GLY A 230 -12.49 18.28 -10.97
N GLU A 231 -13.11 18.68 -12.10
CA GLU A 231 -12.63 18.37 -13.44
C GLU A 231 -11.30 19.09 -13.72
N GLY A 232 -10.32 18.36 -14.29
CA GLY A 232 -8.97 18.86 -14.60
C GLY A 232 -8.01 18.94 -13.41
N ALA A 233 -8.46 18.65 -12.19
CA ALA A 233 -7.64 18.69 -10.97
C ALA A 233 -6.91 17.35 -10.66
N GLY A 234 -7.22 16.30 -11.40
CA GLY A 234 -6.79 14.93 -11.07
C GLY A 234 -5.29 14.76 -10.90
N PHE A 235 -4.47 15.37 -11.75
CA PHE A 235 -3.01 15.28 -11.62
C PHE A 235 -2.49 15.91 -10.32
N LEU A 236 -3.01 17.09 -9.96
CA LEU A 236 -2.63 17.78 -8.73
C LEU A 236 -3.06 16.97 -7.51
N ASN A 237 -4.29 16.43 -7.53
CA ASN A 237 -4.80 15.59 -6.45
C ASN A 237 -3.95 14.33 -6.24
N LEU A 238 -3.48 13.68 -7.34
CA LEU A 238 -2.54 12.55 -7.26
C LEU A 238 -1.21 12.98 -6.62
N VAL A 239 -0.61 14.07 -7.10
CA VAL A 239 0.71 14.53 -6.62
C VAL A 239 0.68 14.88 -5.14
N ASN A 240 -0.42 15.47 -4.64
CA ASN A 240 -0.56 15.86 -3.24
C ASN A 240 -0.65 14.66 -2.28
N ASN A 241 -1.22 13.52 -2.70
CA ASN A 241 -1.35 12.32 -1.85
C ASN A 241 -0.16 11.37 -1.94
N LEU A 242 0.62 11.41 -3.03
CA LEU A 242 1.77 10.52 -3.25
C LEU A 242 2.80 10.49 -2.11
N PRO A 243 3.11 11.58 -1.37
CA PRO A 243 4.05 11.52 -0.25
C PRO A 243 3.61 10.53 0.83
N GLN A 244 2.35 10.55 1.28
CA GLN A 244 1.82 9.62 2.26
C GLN A 244 1.84 8.17 1.73
N GLU A 245 1.43 7.95 0.48
CA GLU A 245 1.46 6.63 -0.16
C GLU A 245 2.87 6.04 -0.16
N ARG A 246 3.88 6.84 -0.50
CA ARG A 246 5.29 6.44 -0.52
C ARG A 246 5.83 6.15 0.86
N LEU A 247 5.44 6.93 1.87
CA LEU A 247 5.80 6.66 3.26
C LEU A 247 5.21 5.33 3.74
N SER A 248 3.95 5.04 3.44
CA SER A 248 3.33 3.73 3.74
C SER A 248 4.10 2.57 3.11
N ILE A 249 4.55 2.71 1.85
CA ILE A 249 5.40 1.70 1.19
C ILE A 249 6.76 1.56 1.90
N ALA A 250 7.36 2.65 2.35
CA ALA A 250 8.63 2.61 3.08
C ALA A 250 8.49 1.89 4.44
N ILE A 251 7.38 2.11 5.14
CA ILE A 251 7.01 1.40 6.39
C ILE A 251 6.85 -0.10 6.10
N THR A 252 6.06 -0.46 5.07
CA THR A 252 5.88 -1.84 4.62
C THR A 252 7.23 -2.51 4.38
N GLY A 253 8.13 -1.85 3.63
CA GLY A 253 9.46 -2.38 3.32
C GLY A 253 10.32 -2.61 4.57
N THR A 254 10.32 -1.65 5.49
CA THR A 254 11.13 -1.72 6.70
C THR A 254 10.59 -2.77 7.68
N ALA A 255 9.27 -2.81 7.90
CA ALA A 255 8.63 -3.78 8.80
C ALA A 255 8.75 -5.22 8.28
N SER A 256 8.61 -5.42 6.97
CA SER A 256 8.81 -6.73 6.33
C SER A 256 10.26 -7.21 6.43
N ALA A 257 11.24 -6.30 6.27
CA ALA A 257 12.66 -6.61 6.49
C ALA A 257 12.93 -6.96 7.96
N GLN A 258 12.28 -6.26 8.91
CA GLN A 258 12.37 -6.56 10.33
C GLN A 258 11.80 -7.95 10.66
N ALA A 259 10.65 -8.32 10.07
CA ALA A 259 10.07 -9.66 10.23
C ALA A 259 11.03 -10.75 9.75
N ALA A 260 11.56 -10.59 8.53
CA ALA A 260 12.53 -11.52 7.96
C ALA A 260 13.80 -11.66 8.82
N PHE A 261 14.29 -10.56 9.36
CA PHE A 261 15.41 -10.55 10.29
C PHE A 261 15.08 -11.31 11.58
N ASN A 262 13.92 -11.09 12.18
CA ASN A 262 13.49 -11.75 13.42
C ASN A 262 13.44 -13.27 13.22
N TRP A 263 12.78 -13.76 12.17
CA TRP A 263 12.73 -15.19 11.83
C TRP A 263 14.12 -15.79 11.58
N THR A 264 15.01 -14.99 10.96
CA THR A 264 16.37 -15.44 10.70
C THR A 264 17.17 -15.59 11.98
N VAL A 265 17.05 -14.64 12.92
CA VAL A 265 17.71 -14.74 14.23
C VAL A 265 17.26 -16.00 14.98
N GLU A 266 15.95 -16.25 15.04
CA GLU A 266 15.38 -17.46 15.63
C GLU A 266 15.95 -18.71 14.96
N TYR A 267 15.86 -18.80 13.63
CA TYR A 267 16.34 -19.94 12.86
C TYR A 267 17.84 -20.22 13.08
N VAL A 268 18.72 -19.24 12.98
CA VAL A 268 20.18 -19.48 13.10
C VAL A 268 20.63 -19.77 14.53
N THR A 269 19.84 -19.39 15.54
CA THR A 269 20.10 -19.72 16.95
C THR A 269 19.67 -21.13 17.32
N GLU A 270 18.79 -21.74 16.53
CA GLU A 270 18.34 -23.13 16.72
C GLU A 270 19.06 -24.10 15.79
N ARG A 271 19.25 -23.73 14.53
CA ARG A 271 19.85 -24.60 13.50
C ARG A 271 21.31 -24.94 13.78
N GLU A 272 21.64 -26.21 13.70
CA GLU A 272 23.01 -26.71 13.82
C GLU A 272 23.60 -27.14 12.48
N ALA A 273 24.88 -26.83 12.27
CA ALA A 273 25.70 -27.28 11.17
C ALA A 273 27.17 -27.43 11.64
N PHE A 274 27.85 -28.41 11.14
CA PHE A 274 29.25 -28.68 11.52
C PHE A 274 29.48 -28.76 13.04
N GLY A 275 28.51 -29.34 13.79
CA GLY A 275 28.57 -29.52 15.22
C GLY A 275 28.37 -28.29 16.10
N GLN A 276 27.89 -27.21 15.56
CA GLN A 276 27.59 -25.98 16.31
C GLN A 276 26.41 -25.24 15.72
N LYS A 277 25.83 -24.27 16.45
CA LYS A 277 24.76 -23.42 15.99
C LYS A 277 25.22 -22.52 14.82
N VAL A 278 24.37 -22.30 13.83
CA VAL A 278 24.69 -21.42 12.69
C VAL A 278 25.04 -20.00 13.17
N SER A 279 24.41 -19.52 14.23
CA SER A 279 24.74 -18.24 14.89
C SER A 279 26.14 -18.16 15.48
N SER A 280 26.82 -19.30 15.68
CA SER A 280 28.20 -19.35 16.22
C SER A 280 29.26 -19.03 15.17
N PHE A 281 28.94 -19.10 13.88
CA PHE A 281 29.88 -18.74 12.84
C PHE A 281 30.09 -17.22 12.77
N GLN A 282 31.34 -16.80 12.64
CA GLN A 282 31.68 -15.36 12.64
C GLN A 282 30.98 -14.60 11.52
N ASN A 283 30.92 -15.15 10.31
CA ASN A 283 30.25 -14.53 9.17
C ASN A 283 28.76 -14.31 9.44
N THR A 284 28.07 -15.30 10.04
CA THR A 284 26.65 -15.13 10.41
C THR A 284 26.43 -13.95 11.36
N ARG A 285 27.32 -13.80 12.37
CA ARG A 285 27.25 -12.67 13.29
C ARG A 285 27.51 -11.33 12.61
N PHE A 286 28.39 -11.28 11.63
CA PHE A 286 28.66 -10.06 10.86
C PHE A 286 27.43 -9.67 10.01
N GLU A 287 26.85 -10.66 9.28
CA GLU A 287 25.62 -10.44 8.52
C GLU A 287 24.47 -9.91 9.40
N LEU A 288 24.24 -10.53 10.56
CA LEU A 288 23.21 -10.08 11.50
C LEU A 288 23.47 -8.69 12.06
N ALA A 289 24.74 -8.36 12.38
CA ALA A 289 25.12 -7.05 12.92
C ALA A 289 24.89 -5.93 11.90
N GLU A 290 25.24 -6.14 10.63
CA GLU A 290 25.04 -5.19 9.55
C GLU A 290 23.53 -4.97 9.27
N MET A 291 22.75 -6.07 9.11
CA MET A 291 21.31 -6.00 8.91
C MET A 291 20.60 -5.27 10.07
N LYS A 292 20.98 -5.58 11.32
CA LYS A 292 20.43 -4.91 12.50
C LYS A 292 20.70 -3.40 12.47
N THR A 293 21.91 -3.00 12.06
CA THR A 293 22.27 -1.58 11.95
C THR A 293 21.47 -0.88 10.86
N GLU A 294 21.33 -1.49 9.67
CA GLU A 294 20.52 -0.93 8.58
C GLU A 294 19.05 -0.77 8.99
N LEU A 295 18.48 -1.76 9.71
CA LEU A 295 17.12 -1.69 10.23
C LEU A 295 16.93 -0.58 11.26
N ASP A 296 17.88 -0.40 12.19
CA ASP A 296 17.81 0.69 13.17
C ASP A 296 17.86 2.07 12.51
N LEU A 297 18.71 2.24 11.49
CA LEU A 297 18.77 3.47 10.69
C LEU A 297 17.45 3.71 9.93
N ALA A 298 16.88 2.66 9.33
CA ALA A 298 15.60 2.73 8.64
C ALA A 298 14.48 3.20 9.56
N TRP A 299 14.36 2.63 10.75
CA TRP A 299 13.32 3.00 11.72
C TRP A 299 13.46 4.44 12.20
N VAL A 300 14.67 4.91 12.48
CA VAL A 300 14.90 6.33 12.85
C VAL A 300 14.47 7.26 11.72
N PHE A 301 14.76 6.90 10.47
CA PHE A 301 14.37 7.68 9.31
C PHE A 301 12.84 7.68 9.10
N ILE A 302 12.20 6.51 9.20
CA ILE A 302 10.73 6.36 9.13
C ILE A 302 10.05 7.19 10.23
N ASP A 303 10.53 7.12 11.47
CA ASP A 303 9.95 7.86 12.60
C ASP A 303 9.96 9.37 12.34
N ARG A 304 11.06 9.90 11.79
CA ARG A 304 11.12 11.32 11.41
C ARG A 304 10.15 11.66 10.28
N GLN A 305 9.97 10.76 9.31
CA GLN A 305 9.04 10.96 8.20
C GLN A 305 7.57 10.94 8.67
N ILE A 306 7.20 10.04 9.60
CA ILE A 306 5.88 10.00 10.21
C ILE A 306 5.58 11.31 10.96
N GLN A 307 6.55 11.83 11.73
CA GLN A 307 6.41 13.11 12.40
C GLN A 307 6.20 14.25 11.40
N ALA A 308 7.01 14.28 10.32
CA ALA A 308 6.87 15.30 9.28
C ALA A 308 5.49 15.24 8.58
N LEU A 309 4.95 14.03 8.34
CA LEU A 309 3.60 13.89 7.80
C LEU A 309 2.54 14.45 8.75
N ASN A 310 2.60 14.10 10.04
CA ASN A 310 1.67 14.60 11.06
C ASN A 310 1.77 16.13 11.27
N GLU A 311 2.96 16.71 11.05
CA GLU A 311 3.21 18.16 11.11
C GLU A 311 2.78 18.88 9.81
N GLY A 312 2.46 18.16 8.73
CA GLY A 312 2.14 18.71 7.42
C GLY A 312 3.39 19.15 6.61
N ASP A 313 4.57 18.73 7.01
CA ASP A 313 5.87 19.15 6.48
C ASP A 313 6.53 18.08 5.56
N LEU A 314 5.90 16.90 5.39
CA LEU A 314 6.46 15.83 4.55
C LEU A 314 6.48 16.25 3.08
N THR A 315 7.67 16.42 2.52
CA THR A 315 7.83 16.77 1.10
C THR A 315 7.78 15.55 0.19
N ALA A 316 7.55 15.78 -1.11
CA ALA A 316 7.58 14.72 -2.11
C ALA A 316 8.96 14.07 -2.23
N GLU A 317 10.02 14.83 -2.00
CA GLU A 317 11.41 14.41 -2.03
C GLU A 317 11.75 13.56 -0.83
N ASP A 318 11.38 13.99 0.38
CA ASP A 318 11.59 13.23 1.62
C ASP A 318 10.92 11.85 1.53
N ALA A 319 9.67 11.82 1.08
CA ALA A 319 8.92 10.57 0.88
C ALA A 319 9.55 9.69 -0.22
N ALA A 320 10.11 10.30 -1.27
CA ALA A 320 10.84 9.57 -2.31
C ALA A 320 12.14 8.95 -1.77
N GLU A 321 12.86 9.68 -0.90
CA GLU A 321 14.05 9.17 -0.21
C GLU A 321 13.72 7.95 0.66
N ALA A 322 12.68 8.05 1.49
CA ALA A 322 12.25 6.96 2.34
C ALA A 322 11.82 5.73 1.50
N LYS A 323 10.99 5.96 0.47
CA LYS A 323 10.46 4.89 -0.36
C LYS A 323 11.58 4.10 -1.05
N TRP A 324 12.46 4.75 -1.83
CA TRP A 324 13.47 4.00 -2.58
C TRP A 324 14.50 3.34 -1.66
N TRP A 325 14.96 4.05 -0.63
CA TRP A 325 16.02 3.51 0.23
C TRP A 325 15.53 2.34 1.08
N CYS A 326 14.35 2.46 1.72
CA CYS A 326 13.79 1.40 2.55
C CYS A 326 13.42 0.15 1.76
N THR A 327 12.86 0.29 0.55
CA THR A 327 12.50 -0.87 -0.28
C THR A 327 13.72 -1.59 -0.86
N GLU A 328 14.78 -0.88 -1.21
CA GLU A 328 16.05 -1.48 -1.62
C GLU A 328 16.78 -2.15 -0.43
N MET A 329 16.73 -1.53 0.75
CA MET A 329 17.24 -2.14 2.00
C MET A 329 16.47 -3.43 2.32
N GLN A 330 15.13 -3.42 2.19
CA GLN A 330 14.29 -4.60 2.35
C GLN A 330 14.79 -5.78 1.48
N LEU A 331 14.97 -5.55 0.18
CA LEU A 331 15.44 -6.59 -0.74
C LEU A 331 16.82 -7.13 -0.35
N ARG A 332 17.76 -6.24 0.01
CA ARG A 332 19.09 -6.67 0.46
C ARG A 332 19.01 -7.51 1.74
N THR A 333 18.24 -7.05 2.72
CA THR A 333 18.07 -7.74 4.00
C THR A 333 17.42 -9.11 3.81
N ILE A 334 16.28 -9.19 3.10
CA ILE A 334 15.57 -10.45 2.88
C ILE A 334 16.42 -11.45 2.08
N THR A 335 17.20 -10.98 1.09
CA THR A 335 18.12 -11.83 0.34
C THR A 335 19.18 -12.46 1.24
N ARG A 336 19.76 -11.67 2.17
CA ARG A 336 20.74 -12.16 3.15
C ARG A 336 20.10 -13.13 4.16
N CYS A 337 18.90 -12.80 4.62
CA CYS A 337 18.12 -13.68 5.49
C CYS A 337 17.84 -15.02 4.82
N LEU A 338 17.31 -15.02 3.60
CA LEU A 338 17.02 -16.24 2.84
C LEU A 338 18.28 -17.11 2.67
N GLN A 339 19.43 -16.49 2.39
CA GLN A 339 20.70 -17.21 2.27
C GLN A 339 21.08 -17.93 3.56
N LEU A 340 20.81 -17.36 4.75
CA LEU A 340 21.08 -17.96 6.04
C LEU A 340 20.17 -19.16 6.36
N PHE A 341 18.97 -19.23 5.75
CA PHE A 341 18.10 -20.41 5.83
C PHE A 341 18.62 -21.59 4.99
N GLY A 342 19.52 -21.34 4.02
CA GLY A 342 20.01 -22.38 3.11
C GLY A 342 18.88 -22.99 2.28
N GLY A 343 18.84 -24.32 2.13
CA GLY A 343 17.80 -24.99 1.33
C GLY A 343 16.37 -24.73 1.80
N TYR A 344 16.15 -24.55 3.09
CA TYR A 344 14.84 -24.20 3.63
C TYR A 344 14.37 -22.80 3.23
N GLY A 345 15.29 -21.88 2.95
CA GLY A 345 14.94 -20.56 2.41
C GLY A 345 14.31 -20.58 1.01
N PHE A 346 14.38 -21.71 0.30
CA PHE A 346 13.78 -21.88 -1.02
C PHE A 346 12.43 -22.63 -0.98
N MET A 347 11.96 -23.00 0.21
CA MET A 347 10.71 -23.73 0.40
C MET A 347 9.61 -22.80 0.89
N ASN A 348 8.46 -22.82 0.21
CA ASN A 348 7.32 -21.92 0.51
C ASN A 348 6.68 -22.17 1.88
N GLU A 349 6.95 -23.33 2.52
CA GLU A 349 6.56 -23.60 3.91
C GLU A 349 7.28 -22.69 4.92
N PHE A 350 8.38 -22.05 4.51
CA PHE A 350 9.09 -21.07 5.33
C PHE A 350 8.72 -19.65 4.92
N PRO A 351 8.37 -18.77 5.89
CA PRO A 351 7.91 -17.42 5.59
C PRO A 351 8.93 -16.59 4.83
N ILE A 352 10.22 -16.88 4.97
CA ILE A 352 11.29 -16.16 4.29
C ILE A 352 11.23 -16.31 2.75
N ALA A 353 10.80 -17.47 2.24
CA ALA A 353 10.65 -17.69 0.81
C ALA A 353 9.53 -16.82 0.22
N ARG A 354 8.39 -16.76 0.92
CA ARG A 354 7.27 -15.89 0.55
C ARG A 354 7.68 -14.40 0.63
N ALA A 355 8.29 -13.99 1.74
CA ALA A 355 8.76 -12.61 1.92
C ALA A 355 9.73 -12.16 0.81
N TYR A 356 10.58 -13.06 0.30
CA TYR A 356 11.48 -12.76 -0.83
C TYR A 356 10.70 -12.43 -2.11
N ALA A 357 9.67 -13.22 -2.42
CA ALA A 357 8.82 -12.98 -3.59
C ALA A 357 7.99 -11.69 -3.42
N ASP A 358 7.42 -11.48 -2.25
CA ASP A 358 6.55 -10.34 -1.92
C ASP A 358 7.31 -9.01 -1.93
N ALA A 359 8.56 -9.01 -1.46
CA ALA A 359 9.39 -7.81 -1.40
C ALA A 359 9.70 -7.22 -2.78
N ARG A 360 9.70 -8.03 -3.85
CA ARG A 360 10.22 -7.58 -5.14
C ARG A 360 9.41 -6.43 -5.77
N VAL A 361 8.11 -6.40 -5.56
CA VAL A 361 7.23 -5.36 -6.12
C VAL A 361 7.40 -3.99 -5.45
N GLN A 362 7.91 -3.97 -4.21
CA GLN A 362 8.05 -2.75 -3.41
C GLN A 362 8.93 -1.67 -4.08
N THR A 363 9.91 -2.05 -4.86
CA THR A 363 10.77 -1.12 -5.62
C THR A 363 10.15 -0.65 -6.93
N ILE A 364 8.96 -1.17 -7.30
CA ILE A 364 8.31 -0.93 -8.60
C ILE A 364 7.09 -0.02 -8.45
N TYR A 365 6.10 -0.41 -7.65
CA TYR A 365 4.85 0.33 -7.50
C TYR A 365 5.02 1.61 -6.65
N GLY A 366 4.04 2.53 -6.68
CA GLY A 366 4.15 3.84 -6.02
C GLY A 366 5.27 4.73 -6.58
N GLY A 367 5.78 4.40 -7.77
CA GLY A 367 6.94 4.97 -8.45
C GLY A 367 8.19 4.12 -8.29
N THR A 368 8.85 3.79 -9.42
CA THR A 368 10.05 2.94 -9.40
C THR A 368 11.22 3.63 -8.67
N THR A 369 12.22 2.84 -8.26
CA THR A 369 13.46 3.36 -7.68
C THR A 369 14.06 4.50 -8.52
N GLU A 370 14.02 4.40 -9.86
CA GLU A 370 14.54 5.40 -10.78
C GLU A 370 13.71 6.70 -10.73
N ILE A 371 12.38 6.59 -10.67
CA ILE A 371 11.49 7.76 -10.51
C ILE A 371 11.73 8.46 -9.16
N MET A 372 11.91 7.71 -8.08
CA MET A 372 12.24 8.30 -6.78
C MET A 372 13.55 9.07 -6.83
N LYS A 373 14.59 8.47 -7.41
CA LYS A 373 15.90 9.13 -7.59
C LYS A 373 15.84 10.35 -8.51
N GLU A 374 14.98 10.32 -9.53
CA GLU A 374 14.77 11.47 -10.42
C GLU A 374 14.12 12.65 -9.68
N ILE A 375 13.12 12.40 -8.82
CA ILE A 375 12.47 13.43 -7.99
C ILE A 375 13.53 14.12 -7.10
N ILE A 376 14.30 13.32 -6.36
CA ILE A 376 15.36 13.80 -5.46
C ILE A 376 16.43 14.55 -6.26
N GLY A 377 16.88 13.98 -7.37
CA GLY A 377 17.93 14.55 -8.22
C GLY A 377 17.54 15.91 -8.82
N ARG A 378 16.29 16.08 -9.22
CA ARG A 378 15.75 17.37 -9.72
C ARG A 378 15.78 18.44 -8.64
N GLN A 379 15.33 18.12 -7.43
CA GLN A 379 15.37 19.05 -6.31
C GLN A 379 16.81 19.50 -6.02
N ILE A 380 17.76 18.57 -5.89
CA ILE A 380 19.16 18.87 -5.61
C ILE A 380 19.78 19.76 -6.69
N THR A 381 19.38 19.57 -7.95
CA THR A 381 19.95 20.29 -9.10
C THR A 381 19.16 21.53 -9.51
N GLY A 382 18.04 21.82 -8.85
CA GLY A 382 17.16 22.97 -9.14
C GLY A 382 16.49 22.89 -10.52
N ARG A 383 16.13 21.71 -10.99
CA ARG A 383 15.52 21.45 -12.32
C ARG A 383 14.04 21.11 -12.20
#